data_fc5dff309a7b0caff3e78cfca82fe135
#
_entry.id   fc5dff309a7b0caff3e78cfca82fe135
#
_cell.length_a   1.000
_cell.length_b   1.000
_cell.length_c   1.000
_cell.angle_alpha   90.00
_cell.angle_beta   90.00
_cell.angle_gamma   90.00
#
_symmetry.space_group_name_H-M   'P 1'
#
loop_
_entity.id
_entity.type
_entity.pdbx_description
1 polymer ?
#
loop_
_entity_poly.entity_id
_entity_poly.type
_entity_poly.pdbx_seq_one_letter_code
_entity_poly.pdbx_strand_id
1 'polypeptide(L)'
;MGDKLATQAITLNPEYLIFYPAAKTTEPVPLVIYLHGAGGVGDEILKIKGQADQIVRGISQNKKNPCLVVAPQVSRKNRQPGGWIPSHLNLFLKHLKNSLNLDDNRIYLTGNSMGGYGSWTWGGLHPEHFAAIAPVSGGIGPGGPKDVTTDLNKWAANLSKIPVFAFAGVKDRVVPAERSQRMINAIQKAGGKQARIKLYPEEGHGAGRKAFADVEFYKWMFSQKRK
;
A
#
# COMPACT_ATOMS: atom_id res chain seq x y z
N MET A 1 -8.57 17.24 -5.91
CA MET A 1 -7.27 17.72 -5.39
C MET A 1 -7.21 19.22 -5.51
N GLY A 2 -6.72 19.94 -4.47
CA GLY A 2 -6.52 21.40 -4.60
C GLY A 2 -5.39 21.70 -5.60
N ASP A 3 -5.47 22.83 -6.29
CA ASP A 3 -4.52 23.23 -7.35
C ASP A 3 -3.04 23.15 -6.96
N LYS A 4 -2.70 23.50 -5.71
CA LYS A 4 -1.31 23.38 -5.20
C LYS A 4 -0.81 21.93 -5.15
N LEU A 5 -1.69 20.98 -4.85
CA LEU A 5 -1.29 19.56 -4.79
C LEU A 5 -1.06 19.01 -6.20
N ALA A 6 -1.91 19.37 -7.15
CA ALA A 6 -1.77 18.93 -8.55
C ALA A 6 -0.46 19.43 -9.19
N THR A 7 0.04 20.60 -8.81
CA THR A 7 1.32 21.14 -9.31
C THR A 7 2.56 20.58 -8.62
N GLN A 8 2.44 20.07 -7.39
CA GLN A 8 3.57 19.55 -6.62
C GLN A 8 3.68 18.01 -6.68
N ALA A 9 2.56 17.30 -6.72
CA ALA A 9 2.50 15.83 -6.83
C ALA A 9 2.30 15.40 -8.28
N ILE A 10 3.09 15.92 -9.19
CA ILE A 10 2.92 15.82 -10.66
C ILE A 10 2.89 14.39 -11.22
N THR A 11 3.38 13.40 -10.48
CA THR A 11 3.29 11.99 -10.92
C THR A 11 1.93 11.34 -10.61
N LEU A 12 1.08 12.02 -9.85
CA LEU A 12 -0.25 11.53 -9.52
C LEU A 12 -1.30 12.22 -10.41
N ASN A 13 -2.33 11.45 -10.80
CA ASN A 13 -3.54 12.02 -11.37
C ASN A 13 -4.14 13.02 -10.36
N PRO A 14 -4.62 14.20 -10.78
CA PRO A 14 -5.35 15.12 -9.91
C PRO A 14 -6.58 14.50 -9.24
N GLU A 15 -7.19 13.51 -9.87
CA GLU A 15 -8.32 12.76 -9.33
C GLU A 15 -7.84 11.50 -8.60
N TYR A 16 -8.61 11.05 -7.62
CA TYR A 16 -8.40 9.79 -6.92
C TYR A 16 -9.73 9.16 -6.53
N LEU A 17 -9.76 7.84 -6.38
CA LEU A 17 -10.96 7.16 -5.87
C LEU A 17 -11.01 7.24 -4.36
N ILE A 18 -12.21 7.50 -3.84
CA ILE A 18 -12.52 7.44 -2.42
C ILE A 18 -13.78 6.58 -2.21
N PHE A 19 -13.69 5.62 -1.31
CA PHE A 19 -14.79 4.73 -0.92
C PHE A 19 -15.09 4.98 0.55
N TYR A 20 -16.30 5.47 0.81
CA TYR A 20 -16.78 5.76 2.15
C TYR A 20 -17.30 4.50 2.84
N PRO A 21 -17.21 4.40 4.17
CA PRO A 21 -17.86 3.32 4.91
C PRO A 21 -19.38 3.43 4.75
N ALA A 22 -20.06 2.27 4.80
CA ALA A 22 -21.52 2.23 4.68
C ALA A 22 -22.24 2.98 5.82
N ALA A 23 -21.67 2.95 7.03
CA ALA A 23 -22.20 3.68 8.17
C ALA A 23 -21.60 5.09 8.23
N LYS A 24 -22.45 6.11 8.29
CA LYS A 24 -22.03 7.49 8.56
C LYS A 24 -21.55 7.60 10.02
N THR A 25 -20.45 8.31 10.23
CA THR A 25 -19.92 8.62 11.58
C THR A 25 -19.37 10.03 11.58
N THR A 26 -19.47 10.68 12.73
CA THR A 26 -18.81 11.97 13.04
C THR A 26 -17.43 11.76 13.65
N GLU A 27 -17.13 10.54 14.11
CA GLU A 27 -15.83 10.19 14.68
C GLU A 27 -14.75 10.08 13.60
N PRO A 28 -13.49 10.38 13.94
CA PRO A 28 -12.37 10.17 13.03
C PRO A 28 -12.27 8.69 12.60
N VAL A 29 -12.17 8.45 11.30
CA VAL A 29 -12.19 7.10 10.72
C VAL A 29 -10.80 6.62 10.30
N PRO A 30 -10.51 5.32 10.38
CA PRO A 30 -9.30 4.74 9.81
C PRO A 30 -9.23 4.97 8.30
N LEU A 31 -8.00 5.08 7.79
CA LEU A 31 -7.72 5.22 6.36
C LEU A 31 -6.94 4.01 5.85
N VAL A 32 -7.40 3.41 4.77
CA VAL A 32 -6.61 2.47 3.97
C VAL A 32 -6.22 3.14 2.65
N ILE A 33 -4.92 3.27 2.40
CA ILE A 33 -4.39 3.75 1.14
C ILE A 33 -4.02 2.53 0.29
N TYR A 34 -4.66 2.43 -0.89
CA TYR A 34 -4.42 1.36 -1.84
C TYR A 34 -3.65 1.87 -3.05
N LEU A 35 -2.47 1.31 -3.29
CA LEU A 35 -1.63 1.60 -4.45
C LEU A 35 -1.85 0.54 -5.54
N HIS A 36 -2.29 0.98 -6.73
CA HIS A 36 -2.57 0.09 -7.85
C HIS A 36 -1.29 -0.50 -8.49
N GLY A 37 -1.44 -1.61 -9.21
CA GLY A 37 -0.38 -2.21 -10.02
C GLY A 37 -0.15 -1.46 -11.35
N ALA A 38 0.86 -1.86 -12.11
CA ALA A 38 1.27 -1.17 -13.33
C ALA A 38 0.15 -0.98 -14.37
N GLY A 39 -0.81 -1.92 -14.44
CA GLY A 39 -1.97 -1.80 -15.32
C GLY A 39 -2.91 -0.62 -15.00
N GLY A 40 -2.79 -0.01 -13.82
CA GLY A 40 -3.59 1.17 -13.42
C GLY A 40 -3.00 2.51 -13.87
N VAL A 41 -1.74 2.54 -14.35
CA VAL A 41 -1.13 3.79 -14.83
C VAL A 41 -1.94 4.41 -15.95
N GLY A 42 -2.30 5.67 -15.79
CA GLY A 42 -3.16 6.39 -16.74
C GLY A 42 -3.58 7.74 -16.22
N ASP A 43 -4.45 8.40 -16.99
CA ASP A 43 -4.99 9.72 -16.67
C ASP A 43 -6.53 9.67 -16.54
N GLU A 44 -7.11 8.47 -16.60
CA GLU A 44 -8.53 8.20 -16.39
C GLU A 44 -8.72 7.44 -15.08
N ILE A 45 -9.26 8.09 -14.07
CA ILE A 45 -9.32 7.56 -12.70
C ILE A 45 -10.11 6.25 -12.58
N LEU A 46 -11.16 6.08 -13.36
CA LEU A 46 -11.98 4.86 -13.34
C LEU A 46 -11.23 3.60 -13.77
N LYS A 47 -10.09 3.74 -14.45
CA LYS A 47 -9.23 2.63 -14.84
C LYS A 47 -8.73 1.81 -13.64
N ILE A 48 -8.54 2.43 -12.48
CA ILE A 48 -8.07 1.74 -11.28
C ILE A 48 -9.21 1.14 -10.43
N LYS A 49 -10.48 1.44 -10.77
CA LYS A 49 -11.63 1.01 -9.97
C LYS A 49 -11.65 -0.51 -9.74
N GLY A 50 -11.47 -1.31 -10.79
CA GLY A 50 -11.48 -2.77 -10.68
C GLY A 50 -10.37 -3.33 -9.77
N GLN A 51 -9.22 -2.67 -9.69
CA GLN A 51 -8.15 -3.04 -8.77
C GLN A 51 -8.49 -2.64 -7.33
N ALA A 52 -9.05 -1.44 -7.12
CA ALA A 52 -9.46 -0.95 -5.80
C ALA A 52 -10.68 -1.72 -5.24
N ASP A 53 -11.61 -2.12 -6.08
CA ASP A 53 -12.80 -2.89 -5.69
C ASP A 53 -12.46 -4.22 -4.98
N GLN A 54 -11.28 -4.79 -5.20
CA GLN A 54 -10.87 -6.02 -4.53
C GLN A 54 -10.70 -5.80 -3.02
N ILE A 55 -9.99 -4.74 -2.63
CA ILE A 55 -9.79 -4.42 -1.22
C ILE A 55 -11.08 -3.87 -0.60
N VAL A 56 -11.84 -3.06 -1.32
CA VAL A 56 -13.13 -2.53 -0.85
C VAL A 56 -14.10 -3.66 -0.50
N ARG A 57 -14.22 -4.68 -1.38
CA ARG A 57 -15.05 -5.85 -1.10
C ARG A 57 -14.60 -6.61 0.16
N GLY A 58 -13.29 -6.84 0.32
CA GLY A 58 -12.77 -7.50 1.50
C GLY A 58 -13.03 -6.71 2.79
N ILE A 59 -12.90 -5.40 2.76
CA ILE A 59 -13.23 -4.52 3.90
C ILE A 59 -14.74 -4.54 4.20
N SER A 60 -15.59 -4.50 3.18
CA SER A 60 -17.06 -4.51 3.34
C SER A 60 -17.57 -5.80 4.02
N GLN A 61 -16.85 -6.91 3.86
CA GLN A 61 -17.14 -8.14 4.57
C GLN A 61 -16.77 -8.07 6.08
N ASN A 62 -15.92 -7.13 6.46
CA ASN A 62 -15.52 -6.90 7.84
C ASN A 62 -16.27 -5.69 8.45
N LYS A 63 -17.58 -5.82 8.59
CA LYS A 63 -18.53 -4.76 9.00
C LYS A 63 -18.20 -4.05 10.33
N LYS A 64 -17.30 -4.60 11.15
CA LYS A 64 -16.95 -4.06 12.48
C LYS A 64 -15.97 -2.90 12.44
N ASN A 65 -15.30 -2.66 11.31
CA ASN A 65 -14.25 -1.64 11.21
C ASN A 65 -14.54 -0.71 10.03
N PRO A 66 -15.43 0.29 10.21
CA PRO A 66 -15.65 1.29 9.18
C PRO A 66 -14.34 2.04 8.91
N CYS A 67 -13.96 2.16 7.64
CA CYS A 67 -12.80 2.91 7.23
C CYS A 67 -13.03 3.56 5.87
N LEU A 68 -12.28 4.59 5.56
CA LEU A 68 -12.13 5.11 4.21
C LEU A 68 -11.11 4.26 3.45
N VAL A 69 -11.38 3.97 2.18
CA VAL A 69 -10.39 3.46 1.25
C VAL A 69 -10.11 4.53 0.22
N VAL A 70 -8.85 4.88 0.04
CA VAL A 70 -8.44 5.86 -0.95
C VAL A 70 -7.43 5.23 -1.89
N ALA A 71 -7.64 5.42 -3.20
CA ALA A 71 -6.76 4.93 -4.24
C ALA A 71 -6.34 6.09 -5.17
N PRO A 72 -5.11 6.60 -5.04
CA PRO A 72 -4.53 7.52 -6.03
C PRO A 72 -4.18 6.76 -7.31
N GLN A 73 -3.98 7.50 -8.41
CA GLN A 73 -3.52 6.95 -9.68
C GLN A 73 -2.19 7.57 -10.09
N VAL A 74 -1.25 6.74 -10.55
CA VAL A 74 -0.03 7.22 -11.20
C VAL A 74 -0.41 7.73 -12.59
N SER A 75 -0.12 9.02 -12.86
CA SER A 75 -0.32 9.65 -14.17
C SER A 75 0.63 9.06 -15.21
N ARG A 76 0.14 8.87 -16.42
CA ARG A 76 0.95 8.41 -17.54
C ARG A 76 1.96 9.46 -17.97
N LYS A 77 1.56 10.74 -17.96
CA LYS A 77 2.37 11.87 -18.48
C LYS A 77 3.68 12.07 -17.72
N ASN A 78 3.65 11.88 -16.40
CA ASN A 78 4.76 12.20 -15.50
C ASN A 78 5.30 10.97 -14.78
N ARG A 79 5.06 9.77 -15.32
CA ARG A 79 5.53 8.53 -14.72
C ARG A 79 7.04 8.48 -14.60
N GLN A 80 7.52 8.18 -13.39
CA GLN A 80 8.92 7.93 -13.08
C GLN A 80 9.19 6.41 -12.95
N PRO A 81 10.46 5.97 -13.03
CA PRO A 81 10.84 4.59 -12.69
C PRO A 81 10.28 4.20 -11.31
N GLY A 82 9.76 2.97 -11.19
CA GLY A 82 9.10 2.52 -9.96
C GLY A 82 7.63 2.96 -9.82
N GLY A 83 7.20 3.98 -10.54
CA GLY A 83 5.83 4.47 -10.62
C GLY A 83 5.39 5.32 -9.41
N TRP A 84 5.56 4.84 -8.20
CA TRP A 84 5.16 5.52 -6.97
C TRP A 84 6.31 6.32 -6.38
N ILE A 85 6.13 7.63 -6.24
CA ILE A 85 7.15 8.56 -5.71
C ILE A 85 6.76 8.95 -4.26
N PRO A 86 7.55 8.56 -3.24
CA PRO A 86 7.21 8.78 -1.83
C PRO A 86 6.96 10.23 -1.46
N SER A 87 7.74 11.19 -1.99
CA SER A 87 7.52 12.62 -1.72
C SER A 87 6.16 13.11 -2.25
N HIS A 88 5.69 12.63 -3.39
CA HIS A 88 4.37 12.95 -3.92
C HIS A 88 3.25 12.26 -3.14
N LEU A 89 3.48 11.05 -2.66
CA LEU A 89 2.55 10.36 -1.75
C LEU A 89 2.45 11.06 -0.39
N ASN A 90 3.54 11.65 0.12
CA ASN A 90 3.50 12.47 1.34
C ASN A 90 2.63 13.73 1.15
N LEU A 91 2.74 14.41 0.01
CA LEU A 91 1.87 15.54 -0.32
C LEU A 91 0.40 15.11 -0.43
N PHE A 92 0.16 13.96 -1.06
CA PHE A 92 -1.17 13.38 -1.15
C PHE A 92 -1.75 13.03 0.23
N LEU A 93 -0.98 12.38 1.11
CA LEU A 93 -1.43 12.08 2.48
C LEU A 93 -1.72 13.36 3.27
N LYS A 94 -0.88 14.39 3.14
CA LYS A 94 -1.12 15.69 3.77
C LYS A 94 -2.43 16.31 3.28
N HIS A 95 -2.72 16.23 1.98
CA HIS A 95 -4.01 16.66 1.43
C HIS A 95 -5.19 15.90 2.05
N LEU A 96 -5.11 14.58 2.13
CA LEU A 96 -6.17 13.76 2.73
C LEU A 96 -6.43 14.13 4.19
N LYS A 97 -5.38 14.30 4.99
CA LYS A 97 -5.48 14.70 6.40
C LYS A 97 -6.13 16.08 6.58
N ASN A 98 -5.91 17.00 5.66
CA ASN A 98 -6.51 18.33 5.70
C ASN A 98 -7.97 18.36 5.20
N SER A 99 -8.39 17.35 4.45
CA SER A 99 -9.69 17.34 3.76
C SER A 99 -10.70 16.34 4.35
N LEU A 100 -10.23 15.40 5.17
CA LEU A 100 -11.03 14.29 5.68
C LEU A 100 -10.85 14.16 7.20
N ASN A 101 -11.89 13.74 7.91
CA ASN A 101 -11.83 13.48 9.35
C ASN A 101 -11.23 12.08 9.60
N LEU A 102 -9.90 12.00 9.66
CA LEU A 102 -9.14 10.75 9.76
C LEU A 102 -8.63 10.49 11.17
N ASP A 103 -8.63 9.21 11.59
CA ASP A 103 -7.84 8.78 12.74
C ASP A 103 -6.37 8.61 12.32
N ASP A 104 -5.55 9.58 12.65
CA ASP A 104 -4.12 9.62 12.33
C ASP A 104 -3.34 8.42 12.85
N ASN A 105 -3.85 7.74 13.88
CA ASN A 105 -3.21 6.55 14.45
C ASN A 105 -3.64 5.24 13.76
N ARG A 106 -4.57 5.30 12.80
CA ARG A 106 -5.09 4.14 12.06
C ARG A 106 -5.03 4.38 10.54
N ILE A 107 -3.85 4.75 10.04
CA ILE A 107 -3.55 4.86 8.61
C ILE A 107 -2.80 3.62 8.17
N TYR A 108 -3.32 2.91 7.18
CA TYR A 108 -2.79 1.66 6.65
C TYR A 108 -2.41 1.81 5.19
N LEU A 109 -1.32 1.16 4.79
CA LEU A 109 -0.83 1.18 3.42
C LEU A 109 -0.81 -0.22 2.85
N THR A 110 -1.36 -0.39 1.65
CA THR A 110 -1.25 -1.62 0.88
C THR A 110 -1.23 -1.34 -0.62
N GLY A 111 -0.86 -2.33 -1.39
CA GLY A 111 -0.86 -2.26 -2.85
C GLY A 111 -0.37 -3.55 -3.46
N ASN A 112 -0.69 -3.78 -4.74
CA ASN A 112 -0.33 -4.99 -5.46
C ASN A 112 0.69 -4.72 -6.55
N SER A 113 1.67 -5.60 -6.75
CA SER A 113 2.67 -5.50 -7.83
C SER A 113 3.47 -4.19 -7.74
N MET A 114 3.37 -3.30 -8.70
CA MET A 114 3.93 -1.94 -8.63
C MET A 114 3.45 -1.19 -7.36
N GLY A 115 2.19 -1.38 -6.95
CA GLY A 115 1.67 -0.83 -5.70
C GLY A 115 2.28 -1.49 -4.47
N GLY A 116 2.61 -2.78 -4.53
CA GLY A 116 3.37 -3.48 -3.50
C GLY A 116 4.79 -2.93 -3.36
N TYR A 117 5.46 -2.62 -4.47
CA TYR A 117 6.73 -1.89 -4.48
C TYR A 117 6.58 -0.50 -3.83
N GLY A 118 5.55 0.26 -4.23
CA GLY A 118 5.24 1.56 -3.63
C GLY A 118 5.01 1.47 -2.12
N SER A 119 4.36 0.39 -1.66
CA SER A 119 4.14 0.14 -0.23
C SER A 119 5.46 -0.13 0.51
N TRP A 120 6.38 -0.91 -0.08
CA TRP A 120 7.71 -1.12 0.48
C TRP A 120 8.52 0.17 0.53
N THR A 121 8.55 0.93 -0.58
CA THR A 121 9.36 2.15 -0.70
C THR A 121 8.84 3.24 0.23
N TRP A 122 7.54 3.53 0.17
CA TRP A 122 6.96 4.61 0.97
C TRP A 122 6.96 4.26 2.45
N GLY A 123 6.57 3.04 2.83
CA GLY A 123 6.66 2.57 4.22
C GLY A 123 8.10 2.50 4.73
N GLY A 124 9.05 2.09 3.89
CA GLY A 124 10.47 2.02 4.24
C GLY A 124 11.14 3.39 4.42
N LEU A 125 10.65 4.43 3.75
CA LEU A 125 11.16 5.80 3.89
C LEU A 125 10.41 6.62 4.94
N HIS A 126 9.12 6.34 5.14
CA HIS A 126 8.21 7.13 6.00
C HIS A 126 7.32 6.24 6.88
N PRO A 127 7.90 5.36 7.71
CA PRO A 127 7.13 4.44 8.57
C PRO A 127 6.24 5.18 9.56
N GLU A 128 6.61 6.41 9.93
CA GLU A 128 5.88 7.27 10.88
C GLU A 128 4.46 7.62 10.42
N HIS A 129 4.13 7.43 9.17
CA HIS A 129 2.78 7.69 8.65
C HIS A 129 1.80 6.55 8.94
N PHE A 130 2.30 5.33 9.18
CA PHE A 130 1.47 4.13 9.11
C PHE A 130 1.35 3.38 10.43
N ALA A 131 0.14 2.93 10.74
CA ALA A 131 -0.11 1.96 11.80
C ALA A 131 0.37 0.55 11.38
N ALA A 132 0.30 0.24 10.09
CA ALA A 132 0.81 -0.99 9.50
C ALA A 132 0.92 -0.87 7.98
N ILE A 133 1.78 -1.68 7.37
CA ILE A 133 1.83 -1.83 5.90
C ILE A 133 1.63 -3.29 5.48
N ALA A 134 0.94 -3.49 4.36
CA ALA A 134 0.66 -4.82 3.80
C ALA A 134 1.01 -4.89 2.30
N PRO A 135 2.27 -4.99 1.92
CA PRO A 135 2.70 -5.10 0.52
C PRO A 135 2.32 -6.45 -0.08
N VAL A 136 1.74 -6.45 -1.29
CA VAL A 136 1.31 -7.66 -1.99
C VAL A 136 2.07 -7.80 -3.31
N SER A 137 2.74 -8.92 -3.53
CA SER A 137 3.55 -9.23 -4.73
C SER A 137 4.46 -8.07 -5.14
N GLY A 138 5.05 -7.38 -4.16
CA GLY A 138 5.86 -6.17 -4.35
C GLY A 138 7.33 -6.49 -4.56
N GLY A 139 7.95 -5.91 -5.61
CA GLY A 139 9.40 -5.85 -5.75
C GLY A 139 10.03 -4.91 -4.72
N ILE A 140 11.35 -4.97 -4.59
CA ILE A 140 12.14 -4.14 -3.65
C ILE A 140 13.28 -3.39 -4.35
N GLY A 141 13.18 -3.17 -5.64
CA GLY A 141 14.19 -2.47 -6.43
C GLY A 141 13.59 -1.46 -7.39
N PRO A 142 14.27 -0.32 -7.63
CA PRO A 142 13.73 0.80 -8.41
C PRO A 142 13.74 0.54 -9.92
N GLY A 143 14.64 -0.29 -10.42
CA GLY A 143 14.81 -0.56 -11.85
C GLY A 143 13.81 -1.58 -12.39
N GLY A 144 13.30 -2.47 -11.55
CA GLY A 144 12.33 -3.48 -11.95
C GLY A 144 11.97 -4.46 -10.85
N PRO A 145 11.00 -5.35 -11.13
CA PRO A 145 10.45 -6.27 -10.12
C PRO A 145 11.45 -7.33 -9.63
N LYS A 146 12.55 -7.53 -10.37
CA LYS A 146 13.61 -8.48 -9.99
C LYS A 146 14.81 -7.83 -9.32
N ASP A 147 14.86 -6.50 -9.26
CA ASP A 147 15.96 -5.78 -8.64
C ASP A 147 15.83 -5.77 -7.10
N VAL A 148 16.94 -5.39 -6.48
CA VAL A 148 17.04 -5.18 -5.03
C VAL A 148 17.60 -3.78 -4.81
N THR A 149 16.94 -3.00 -3.95
CA THR A 149 17.40 -1.67 -3.59
C THR A 149 18.72 -1.72 -2.81
N THR A 150 19.58 -0.74 -3.04
CA THR A 150 20.78 -0.50 -2.22
C THR A 150 20.43 -0.05 -0.80
N ASP A 151 19.22 0.52 -0.61
CA ASP A 151 18.70 0.99 0.68
C ASP A 151 18.00 -0.10 1.52
N LEU A 152 18.16 -1.39 1.18
CA LEU A 152 17.46 -2.49 1.83
C LEU A 152 17.56 -2.43 3.37
N ASN A 153 18.78 -2.25 3.88
CA ASN A 153 19.03 -2.22 5.33
C ASN A 153 18.40 -0.97 5.99
N LYS A 154 18.40 0.17 5.31
CA LYS A 154 17.75 1.40 5.78
C LYS A 154 16.23 1.22 5.86
N TRP A 155 15.61 0.67 4.80
CA TRP A 155 14.17 0.38 4.82
C TRP A 155 13.84 -0.64 5.90
N ALA A 156 14.64 -1.68 6.05
CA ALA A 156 14.45 -2.71 7.07
C ALA A 156 14.50 -2.13 8.49
N ALA A 157 15.48 -1.28 8.79
CA ALA A 157 15.61 -0.60 10.08
C ALA A 157 14.42 0.32 10.39
N ASN A 158 13.90 1.01 9.38
CA ASN A 158 12.70 1.83 9.53
C ASN A 158 11.44 0.97 9.74
N LEU A 159 11.25 -0.05 8.90
CA LEU A 159 10.09 -0.95 8.96
C LEU A 159 10.10 -1.86 10.18
N SER A 160 11.24 -2.05 10.86
CA SER A 160 11.29 -2.79 12.13
C SER A 160 10.47 -2.14 13.25
N LYS A 161 10.12 -0.86 13.11
CA LYS A 161 9.38 -0.05 14.07
C LYS A 161 7.86 -0.18 13.97
N ILE A 162 7.35 -0.75 12.87
CA ILE A 162 5.92 -0.87 12.59
C ILE A 162 5.54 -2.31 12.22
N PRO A 163 4.28 -2.70 12.41
CA PRO A 163 3.76 -3.98 11.92
C PRO A 163 3.80 -4.08 10.40
N VAL A 164 4.32 -5.20 9.88
CA VAL A 164 4.42 -5.50 8.44
C VAL A 164 3.90 -6.90 8.17
N PHE A 165 2.93 -7.03 7.26
CA PHE A 165 2.46 -8.33 6.80
C PHE A 165 2.46 -8.38 5.27
N ALA A 166 3.48 -9.00 4.69
CA ALA A 166 3.61 -9.15 3.25
C ALA A 166 2.85 -10.38 2.73
N PHE A 167 2.47 -10.34 1.45
CA PHE A 167 1.80 -11.43 0.77
C PHE A 167 2.42 -11.66 -0.61
N ALA A 168 2.66 -12.92 -1.00
CA ALA A 168 3.22 -13.24 -2.32
C ALA A 168 2.82 -14.63 -2.80
N GLY A 169 2.77 -14.80 -4.11
CA GLY A 169 2.60 -16.10 -4.75
C GLY A 169 3.94 -16.79 -4.98
N VAL A 170 4.05 -18.07 -4.61
CA VAL A 170 5.30 -18.84 -4.78
C VAL A 170 5.65 -19.02 -6.26
N LYS A 171 4.62 -19.17 -7.12
CA LYS A 171 4.78 -19.35 -8.58
C LYS A 171 4.85 -18.01 -9.35
N ASP A 172 5.06 -16.89 -8.67
CA ASP A 172 5.14 -15.57 -9.30
C ASP A 172 6.43 -15.44 -10.15
N ARG A 173 6.25 -15.36 -11.46
CA ARG A 173 7.35 -15.21 -12.44
C ARG A 173 7.62 -13.74 -12.79
N VAL A 174 6.76 -12.82 -12.39
CA VAL A 174 6.90 -11.38 -12.64
C VAL A 174 7.67 -10.73 -11.48
N VAL A 175 7.16 -10.89 -10.25
CA VAL A 175 7.81 -10.41 -9.02
C VAL A 175 8.11 -11.63 -8.15
N PRO A 176 9.34 -12.13 -8.12
CA PRO A 176 9.66 -13.32 -7.32
C PRO A 176 9.30 -13.12 -5.85
N ALA A 177 8.61 -14.09 -5.24
CA ALA A 177 8.23 -14.06 -3.83
C ALA A 177 9.43 -13.85 -2.90
N GLU A 178 10.62 -14.27 -3.35
CA GLU A 178 11.90 -14.07 -2.66
C GLU A 178 12.17 -12.58 -2.36
N ARG A 179 11.67 -11.63 -3.15
CA ARG A 179 11.85 -10.20 -2.91
C ARG A 179 11.17 -9.74 -1.62
N SER A 180 9.91 -10.12 -1.45
CA SER A 180 9.19 -9.85 -0.20
C SER A 180 9.78 -10.64 0.97
N GLN A 181 10.16 -11.91 0.77
CA GLN A 181 10.81 -12.71 1.82
C GLN A 181 12.14 -12.08 2.27
N ARG A 182 12.96 -11.60 1.33
CA ARG A 182 14.22 -10.92 1.62
C ARG A 182 14.01 -9.67 2.47
N MET A 183 13.02 -8.85 2.13
CA MET A 183 12.68 -7.67 2.94
C MET A 183 12.21 -8.06 4.33
N ILE A 184 11.33 -9.06 4.48
CA ILE A 184 10.87 -9.54 5.78
C ILE A 184 12.06 -10.04 6.62
N ASN A 185 12.95 -10.85 6.05
CA ASN A 185 14.14 -11.34 6.75
C ASN A 185 15.05 -10.18 7.21
N ALA A 186 15.22 -9.15 6.36
CA ALA A 186 15.99 -7.97 6.72
C ALA A 186 15.35 -7.19 7.88
N ILE A 187 14.01 -7.01 7.85
CA ILE A 187 13.26 -6.36 8.92
C ILE A 187 13.40 -7.14 10.24
N GLN A 188 13.25 -8.45 10.20
CA GLN A 188 13.40 -9.31 11.39
C GLN A 188 14.84 -9.23 11.95
N LYS A 189 15.86 -9.25 11.08
CA LYS A 189 17.26 -9.04 11.46
C LYS A 189 17.51 -7.68 12.09
N ALA A 190 16.78 -6.65 11.66
CA ALA A 190 16.80 -5.30 12.26
C ALA A 190 15.99 -5.18 13.56
N GLY A 191 15.44 -6.28 14.10
CA GLY A 191 14.68 -6.31 15.36
C GLY A 191 13.16 -6.19 15.20
N GLY A 192 12.64 -6.21 13.97
CA GLY A 192 11.21 -6.10 13.67
C GLY A 192 10.43 -7.38 14.02
N LYS A 193 9.93 -7.47 15.26
CA LYS A 193 9.20 -8.64 15.77
C LYS A 193 7.82 -8.86 15.15
N GLN A 194 7.24 -7.85 14.51
CA GLN A 194 5.90 -7.89 13.92
C GLN A 194 5.93 -7.92 12.38
N ALA A 195 7.05 -8.36 11.81
CA ALA A 195 7.19 -8.53 10.36
C ALA A 195 6.99 -10.00 9.98
N ARG A 196 6.05 -10.27 9.08
CA ARG A 196 5.75 -11.61 8.57
C ARG A 196 5.30 -11.59 7.12
N ILE A 197 5.35 -12.78 6.49
CA ILE A 197 4.87 -12.99 5.13
C ILE A 197 3.94 -14.20 5.09
N LYS A 198 2.89 -14.12 4.27
CA LYS A 198 2.06 -15.25 3.85
C LYS A 198 2.36 -15.57 2.40
N LEU A 199 2.82 -16.78 2.18
CA LEU A 199 3.07 -17.32 0.85
C LEU A 199 1.90 -18.17 0.40
N TYR A 200 1.45 -17.96 -0.84
CA TYR A 200 0.42 -18.77 -1.48
C TYR A 200 1.10 -19.75 -2.46
N PRO A 201 1.21 -21.05 -2.11
CA PRO A 201 2.01 -22.03 -2.86
C PRO A 201 1.60 -22.17 -4.32
N GLU A 202 0.30 -22.10 -4.60
CA GLU A 202 -0.26 -22.31 -5.94
C GLU A 202 -0.43 -21.02 -6.75
N GLU A 203 -0.23 -19.84 -6.13
CA GLU A 203 -0.46 -18.57 -6.80
C GLU A 203 0.81 -18.04 -7.49
N GLY A 204 0.58 -17.44 -8.67
CA GLY A 204 1.55 -16.61 -9.37
C GLY A 204 1.39 -15.13 -9.05
N HIS A 205 1.59 -14.26 -10.05
CA HIS A 205 1.45 -12.81 -9.91
C HIS A 205 0.02 -12.34 -9.56
N GLY A 206 -0.97 -13.21 -9.70
CA GLY A 206 -2.37 -12.98 -9.31
C GLY A 206 -2.65 -13.13 -7.81
N ALA A 207 -1.65 -13.37 -6.97
CA ALA A 207 -1.81 -13.59 -5.52
C ALA A 207 -2.56 -12.47 -4.79
N GLY A 208 -2.60 -11.25 -5.37
CA GLY A 208 -3.40 -10.14 -4.85
C GLY A 208 -4.88 -10.48 -4.66
N ARG A 209 -5.47 -11.28 -5.55
CA ARG A 209 -6.87 -11.72 -5.39
C ARG A 209 -7.08 -12.56 -4.15
N LYS A 210 -6.14 -13.45 -3.83
CA LYS A 210 -6.17 -14.27 -2.61
C LYS A 210 -5.93 -13.43 -1.37
N ALA A 211 -4.91 -12.54 -1.41
CA ALA A 211 -4.56 -11.67 -0.29
C ALA A 211 -5.73 -10.76 0.10
N PHE A 212 -6.37 -10.09 -0.87
CA PHE A 212 -7.50 -9.20 -0.61
C PHE A 212 -8.84 -9.91 -0.36
N ALA A 213 -8.92 -11.23 -0.55
CA ALA A 213 -10.04 -12.05 -0.10
C ALA A 213 -9.80 -12.69 1.28
N ASP A 214 -8.58 -12.57 1.82
CA ASP A 214 -8.19 -13.23 3.05
C ASP A 214 -8.67 -12.45 4.29
N VAL A 215 -9.53 -13.08 5.08
CA VAL A 215 -10.06 -12.50 6.32
C VAL A 215 -8.94 -12.18 7.33
N GLU A 216 -7.86 -12.96 7.35
CA GLU A 216 -6.71 -12.73 8.22
C GLU A 216 -6.04 -11.39 7.92
N PHE A 217 -5.97 -11.00 6.64
CA PHE A 217 -5.43 -9.71 6.19
C PHE A 217 -6.11 -8.56 6.94
N TYR A 218 -7.43 -8.51 6.96
CA TYR A 218 -8.21 -7.42 7.56
C TYR A 218 -8.24 -7.48 9.08
N LYS A 219 -8.38 -8.68 9.67
CA LYS A 219 -8.29 -8.87 11.12
C LYS A 219 -6.97 -8.35 11.67
N TRP A 220 -5.87 -8.71 10.99
CA TRP A 220 -4.56 -8.22 11.37
C TRP A 220 -4.42 -6.72 11.16
N MET A 221 -4.76 -6.20 9.97
CA MET A 221 -4.61 -4.78 9.64
C MET A 221 -5.33 -3.88 10.66
N PHE A 222 -6.59 -4.15 10.91
CA PHE A 222 -7.40 -3.31 11.80
C PHE A 222 -7.13 -3.52 13.30
N SER A 223 -6.36 -4.54 13.68
CA SER A 223 -5.87 -4.68 15.05
C SER A 223 -4.66 -3.79 15.35
N GLN A 224 -4.05 -3.19 14.32
CA GLN A 224 -2.89 -2.33 14.48
C GLN A 224 -3.30 -0.88 14.73
N LYS A 225 -2.59 -0.23 15.63
CA LYS A 225 -2.72 1.19 15.91
C LYS A 225 -1.33 1.77 16.17
N ARG A 226 -1.05 2.94 15.61
CA ARG A 226 0.20 3.66 15.90
C ARG A 226 0.18 4.10 17.36
N LYS A 227 1.30 3.91 18.02
CA LYS A 227 1.53 4.36 19.40
C LYS A 227 1.86 5.83 19.46
#